data_e77fb62e5521f4878e551ec9eadc790d
#
_entry.id   e77fb62e5521f4878e551ec9eadc790d
#
_cell.length_a   1.000
_cell.length_b   1.000
_cell.length_c   1.000
_cell.angle_alpha   90.00
_cell.angle_beta   90.00
_cell.angle_gamma   90.00
#
_symmetry.space_group_name_H-M   'P 1'
#
loop_
_entity.id
_entity.type
_entity.pdbx_description
1 polymer ?
#
loop_
_entity_poly.entity_id
_entity_poly.type
_entity_poly.pdbx_seq_one_letter_code
_entity_poly.pdbx_strand_id
1 'polypeptide(L)'
;RDRSVSRGLGDVYKRQSYGLFTNPYKKTAFDFQIDGESFTSNILKIDSRFTSLIKWLGENRVKVKLTGANTSEGYNVYKIQEVAFGNGNKLSAEDGFLQFMIERLLESSAVAEDNSEEPDESADDMKLTSLTSISDFLNCAGSTLPENIRLWARRNLVVARSSEVTPEEKRHAQRALSIMLNIKWKSNYFESIDPVEARRILDEELFGMESVKQRIIETVIQINRTHTLPAYGILLVGPAGTGKSQIAYLVAKILKMPWTTLDMSSINDAEQLTGSSRIYSNAKPGIIMEAFNMAGESNLVFIINELDKATSSNGNANPADVLLTLLDNLGFTDNYMECLIPTSGVYPIATANDKDKISAPLLSRFAVIDIPDYTREEKKTIFLKYSLPKVLKRIGLHEDECLVFDDGLDAVLDYCKDTTGIRDLEQAAEHLAAHALYMIEVEHATSVSYTADMVNELF
;
A
#
# COMPACT_ATOMS: atom_id res chain seq x y z
N ARG A 1 -39.78 -4.08 34.41
CA ARG A 1 -39.74 -5.54 34.64
C ARG A 1 -38.82 -6.13 33.61
N ASP A 2 -37.64 -6.45 34.08
CA ASP A 2 -36.62 -7.20 33.35
C ASP A 2 -37.20 -8.49 32.81
N ARG A 3 -37.19 -8.65 31.49
CA ARG A 3 -37.07 -9.95 30.88
C ARG A 3 -35.68 -10.08 30.30
N SER A 4 -34.71 -10.35 31.17
CA SER A 4 -33.44 -10.93 30.80
C SER A 4 -33.69 -12.34 30.32
N VAL A 5 -33.78 -12.51 29.02
CA VAL A 5 -33.59 -13.83 28.41
C VAL A 5 -32.10 -13.94 28.13
N SER A 6 -31.39 -14.54 29.07
CA SER A 6 -30.04 -15.08 28.84
C SER A 6 -30.17 -16.19 27.81
N ARG A 7 -29.83 -15.92 26.57
CA ARG A 7 -29.56 -16.93 25.56
C ARG A 7 -28.12 -16.79 25.09
N GLY A 8 -27.47 -17.92 24.97
CA GLY A 8 -26.04 -18.07 24.79
C GLY A 8 -25.46 -17.34 23.58
N LEU A 9 -24.17 -17.22 23.60
CA LEU A 9 -23.29 -16.76 22.55
C LEU A 9 -23.76 -17.29 21.17
N GLY A 10 -24.39 -16.41 20.35
CA GLY A 10 -24.76 -16.78 19.00
C GLY A 10 -25.98 -16.11 18.38
N ASP A 11 -26.86 -15.45 19.13
CA ASP A 11 -28.05 -14.83 18.53
C ASP A 11 -27.78 -13.38 18.09
N VAL A 12 -27.49 -13.24 16.81
CA VAL A 12 -27.41 -11.94 16.13
C VAL A 12 -28.83 -11.49 15.74
N TYR A 13 -29.35 -10.46 16.41
CA TYR A 13 -30.69 -9.94 16.13
C TYR A 13 -30.66 -8.87 15.04
N LYS A 14 -31.46 -9.06 13.99
CA LYS A 14 -31.74 -8.04 12.96
C LYS A 14 -32.75 -7.04 13.48
N ARG A 15 -32.39 -5.77 13.58
CA ARG A 15 -33.28 -4.71 14.11
C ARG A 15 -33.34 -3.52 13.17
N GLN A 16 -34.50 -2.84 13.13
CA GLN A 16 -34.68 -1.59 12.39
C GLN A 16 -34.61 -0.42 13.36
N SER A 17 -33.87 0.63 13.02
CA SER A 17 -33.81 1.87 13.78
C SER A 17 -34.35 3.03 12.99
N TYR A 18 -34.93 3.98 13.69
CA TYR A 18 -35.48 5.22 13.13
C TYR A 18 -34.83 6.42 13.82
N GLY A 19 -34.04 7.15 13.05
CA GLY A 19 -33.56 8.45 13.49
C GLY A 19 -32.42 8.42 14.48
N LEU A 20 -31.68 9.49 14.47
CA LEU A 20 -30.56 9.73 15.34
C LEU A 20 -30.75 11.00 16.14
N PHE A 21 -30.55 10.92 17.43
CA PHE A 21 -30.51 12.09 18.28
C PHE A 21 -29.12 12.30 18.85
N THR A 22 -28.53 13.46 18.58
CA THR A 22 -27.37 13.95 19.31
C THR A 22 -27.88 14.51 20.65
N ASN A 23 -27.60 13.81 21.73
CA ASN A 23 -27.81 14.31 23.06
C ASN A 23 -26.88 15.53 23.30
N PRO A 24 -27.38 16.68 23.78
CA PRO A 24 -26.53 17.85 24.08
C PRO A 24 -25.41 17.58 25.11
N TYR A 25 -25.45 16.46 25.80
CA TYR A 25 -24.43 16.02 26.75
C TYR A 25 -23.33 15.14 26.18
N LYS A 26 -23.06 15.22 24.88
CA LYS A 26 -21.95 14.49 24.18
C LYS A 26 -22.09 12.97 24.09
N LYS A 27 -23.26 12.41 24.24
CA LYS A 27 -23.50 10.97 24.01
C LYS A 27 -24.39 10.81 22.79
N THR A 28 -23.93 9.97 21.84
CA THR A 28 -24.74 9.59 20.69
C THR A 28 -25.74 8.52 21.15
N ALA A 29 -27.00 8.79 21.05
CA ALA A 29 -28.05 7.85 21.38
C ALA A 29 -28.83 7.44 20.12
N PHE A 30 -29.18 6.17 20.01
CA PHE A 30 -30.07 5.67 18.98
C PHE A 30 -31.44 5.38 19.57
N ASP A 31 -32.49 5.81 18.90
CA ASP A 31 -33.80 5.35 19.14
C ASP A 31 -34.14 4.16 18.25
N PHE A 32 -34.47 3.05 18.89
CA PHE A 32 -34.84 1.80 18.22
C PHE A 32 -36.33 1.56 18.36
N GLN A 33 -36.94 1.08 17.30
CA GLN A 33 -38.26 0.45 17.40
C GLN A 33 -38.09 -1.07 17.22
N ILE A 34 -38.57 -1.83 18.21
CA ILE A 34 -38.62 -3.28 18.18
C ILE A 34 -40.07 -3.65 18.46
N ASP A 35 -40.71 -4.33 17.53
CA ASP A 35 -42.09 -4.79 17.67
C ASP A 35 -43.06 -3.67 18.13
N GLY A 36 -42.82 -2.44 17.69
CA GLY A 36 -43.63 -1.26 18.02
C GLY A 36 -43.23 -0.52 19.30
N GLU A 37 -42.35 -1.05 20.11
CA GLU A 37 -41.84 -0.35 21.31
C GLU A 37 -40.53 0.41 20.98
N SER A 38 -40.47 1.66 21.48
CA SER A 38 -39.32 2.55 21.28
C SER A 38 -38.31 2.41 22.42
N PHE A 39 -37.04 2.19 22.09
CA PHE A 39 -35.95 2.11 23.05
C PHE A 39 -34.86 3.11 22.66
N THR A 40 -34.31 3.80 23.65
CA THR A 40 -33.12 4.66 23.48
C THR A 40 -31.92 3.95 24.04
N SER A 41 -30.87 3.73 23.21
CA SER A 41 -29.62 3.13 23.64
C SER A 41 -28.47 4.11 23.43
N ASN A 42 -27.63 4.26 24.45
CA ASN A 42 -26.36 4.99 24.32
C ASN A 42 -25.33 4.10 23.64
N ILE A 43 -24.90 4.49 22.45
CA ILE A 43 -23.83 3.79 21.75
C ILE A 43 -22.50 4.38 22.22
N LEU A 44 -21.96 3.84 23.29
CA LEU A 44 -20.76 4.34 23.95
C LEU A 44 -19.44 3.97 23.27
N LYS A 45 -19.46 3.10 22.29
CA LYS A 45 -18.24 2.56 21.62
C LYS A 45 -18.20 2.79 20.12
N ILE A 46 -19.07 3.62 19.58
CA ILE A 46 -18.94 4.05 18.19
C ILE A 46 -18.03 5.27 18.16
N ASP A 47 -16.96 5.13 17.41
CA ASP A 47 -16.02 6.18 17.12
C ASP A 47 -16.70 7.49 16.70
N SER A 48 -16.13 8.63 17.10
CA SER A 48 -16.62 9.97 16.79
C SER A 48 -16.90 10.20 15.30
N ARG A 49 -16.27 9.41 14.43
CA ARG A 49 -16.40 9.45 12.97
C ARG A 49 -17.65 8.74 12.46
N PHE A 50 -18.02 7.63 13.08
CA PHE A 50 -19.30 6.99 12.82
C PHE A 50 -20.47 7.92 13.19
N THR A 51 -20.25 8.83 14.14
CA THR A 51 -21.20 9.88 14.51
C THR A 51 -21.60 10.75 13.32
N SER A 52 -20.69 11.06 12.41
CA SER A 52 -20.99 11.87 11.22
C SER A 52 -21.92 11.15 10.24
N LEU A 53 -21.70 9.85 10.00
CA LEU A 53 -22.60 9.03 9.18
C LEU A 53 -23.98 8.94 9.82
N ILE A 54 -24.03 8.64 11.10
CA ILE A 54 -25.27 8.47 11.85
C ILE A 54 -26.04 9.80 11.94
N LYS A 55 -25.35 10.93 12.14
CA LYS A 55 -25.96 12.25 12.11
C LYS A 55 -26.61 12.53 10.76
N TRP A 56 -25.91 12.24 9.66
CA TRP A 56 -26.45 12.38 8.31
C TRP A 56 -27.67 11.48 8.07
N LEU A 57 -27.59 10.21 8.51
CA LEU A 57 -28.72 9.29 8.43
C LEU A 57 -29.94 9.82 9.18
N GLY A 58 -29.76 10.42 10.37
CA GLY A 58 -30.80 11.03 11.16
C GLY A 58 -31.39 12.30 10.53
N GLU A 59 -30.56 13.20 10.03
CA GLU A 59 -30.93 14.43 9.34
C GLU A 59 -31.78 14.14 8.09
N ASN A 60 -31.48 13.06 7.38
CA ASN A 60 -32.21 12.62 6.18
C ASN A 60 -33.37 11.67 6.49
N ARG A 61 -33.68 11.44 7.76
CA ARG A 61 -34.77 10.54 8.23
C ARG A 61 -34.72 9.15 7.59
N VAL A 62 -33.53 8.59 7.56
CA VAL A 62 -33.24 7.30 6.90
C VAL A 62 -33.50 6.16 7.85
N LYS A 63 -34.21 5.13 7.41
CA LYS A 63 -34.40 3.90 8.17
C LYS A 63 -33.14 3.03 8.00
N VAL A 64 -32.56 2.59 9.11
CA VAL A 64 -31.35 1.79 9.13
C VAL A 64 -31.61 0.43 9.75
N LYS A 65 -31.24 -0.61 9.03
CA LYS A 65 -31.28 -1.97 9.54
C LYS A 65 -29.91 -2.37 10.06
N LEU A 66 -29.81 -2.62 11.35
CA LEU A 66 -28.57 -2.90 12.05
C LEU A 66 -28.47 -4.37 12.45
N THR A 67 -27.26 -4.86 12.51
CA THR A 67 -26.91 -6.13 13.17
C THR A 67 -26.01 -5.82 14.35
N GLY A 68 -26.37 -6.31 15.53
CA GLY A 68 -25.58 -6.07 16.73
C GLY A 68 -25.99 -6.99 17.88
N ALA A 69 -25.35 -6.84 19.02
CA ALA A 69 -25.67 -7.56 20.23
C ALA A 69 -25.83 -6.62 21.43
N ASN A 70 -26.75 -6.95 22.33
CA ASN A 70 -26.90 -6.30 23.63
C ASN A 70 -25.77 -6.75 24.56
N THR A 71 -25.08 -5.77 25.16
CA THR A 71 -24.11 -5.99 26.21
C THR A 71 -24.55 -5.29 27.49
N SER A 72 -23.92 -5.60 28.63
CA SER A 72 -24.18 -4.90 29.91
C SER A 72 -23.92 -3.39 29.85
N GLU A 73 -23.16 -2.93 28.87
CA GLU A 73 -22.78 -1.52 28.66
C GLU A 73 -23.57 -0.83 27.54
N GLY A 74 -24.50 -1.52 26.88
CA GLY A 74 -25.31 -0.99 25.78
C GLY A 74 -25.36 -1.94 24.58
N TYR A 75 -25.83 -1.41 23.45
CA TYR A 75 -25.96 -2.15 22.20
C TYR A 75 -24.73 -1.92 21.31
N ASN A 76 -23.98 -2.98 21.03
CA ASN A 76 -22.87 -2.92 20.09
C ASN A 76 -23.37 -3.22 18.67
N VAL A 77 -23.17 -2.29 17.75
CA VAL A 77 -23.49 -2.45 16.33
C VAL A 77 -22.28 -3.07 15.64
N TYR A 78 -22.47 -4.23 15.00
CA TYR A 78 -21.44 -4.90 14.23
C TYR A 78 -21.53 -4.61 12.74
N LYS A 79 -22.75 -4.42 12.21
CA LYS A 79 -22.96 -4.22 10.79
C LYS A 79 -24.23 -3.41 10.52
N ILE A 80 -24.15 -2.48 9.57
CA ILE A 80 -25.31 -1.84 8.96
C ILE A 80 -25.72 -2.68 7.75
N GLN A 81 -26.92 -3.22 7.73
CA GLN A 81 -27.38 -4.12 6.67
C GLN A 81 -28.14 -3.40 5.55
N GLU A 82 -28.90 -2.38 5.89
CA GLU A 82 -29.72 -1.67 4.91
C GLU A 82 -29.96 -0.24 5.38
N VAL A 83 -29.94 0.69 4.45
CA VAL A 83 -30.34 2.08 4.64
C VAL A 83 -31.45 2.37 3.66
N ALA A 84 -32.64 2.73 4.15
CA ALA A 84 -33.81 3.07 3.34
C ALA A 84 -34.10 4.54 3.41
N PHE A 85 -34.09 5.24 2.29
CA PHE A 85 -34.39 6.66 2.18
C PHE A 85 -35.92 6.89 2.09
N GLY A 86 -36.36 8.08 2.52
CA GLY A 86 -37.78 8.45 2.48
C GLY A 86 -38.38 8.51 1.08
N ASN A 87 -37.55 8.61 0.03
CA ASN A 87 -37.96 8.55 -1.38
C ASN A 87 -38.13 7.13 -1.94
N GLY A 88 -37.99 6.10 -1.11
CA GLY A 88 -38.14 4.70 -1.51
C GLY A 88 -36.82 4.03 -1.99
N ASN A 89 -35.74 4.77 -2.17
CA ASN A 89 -34.46 4.19 -2.49
C ASN A 89 -33.88 3.46 -1.26
N LYS A 90 -33.28 2.31 -1.49
CA LYS A 90 -32.62 1.49 -0.47
C LYS A 90 -31.19 1.22 -0.89
N LEU A 91 -30.27 1.40 0.05
CA LEU A 91 -28.90 0.89 -0.04
C LEU A 91 -28.81 -0.33 0.87
N SER A 92 -28.47 -1.46 0.32
CA SER A 92 -28.27 -2.69 1.10
C SER A 92 -26.81 -2.82 1.52
N ALA A 93 -26.52 -3.75 2.43
CA ALA A 93 -25.16 -4.08 2.80
C ALA A 93 -24.35 -4.69 1.62
N GLU A 94 -25.06 -5.12 0.59
CA GLU A 94 -24.50 -5.60 -0.67
C GLU A 94 -24.18 -4.44 -1.63
N ASP A 95 -24.68 -3.23 -1.34
CA ASP A 95 -24.28 -2.01 -2.06
C ASP A 95 -22.89 -1.58 -1.60
N GLY A 96 -21.89 -1.77 -2.44
CA GLY A 96 -20.50 -1.48 -2.18
C GLY A 96 -20.24 -0.06 -1.64
N PHE A 97 -21.06 0.93 -2.03
CA PHE A 97 -20.94 2.31 -1.54
C PHE A 97 -21.21 2.45 -0.03
N LEU A 98 -22.21 1.77 0.52
CA LEU A 98 -22.48 1.83 1.95
C LEU A 98 -21.38 1.14 2.75
N GLN A 99 -20.90 0.00 2.29
CA GLN A 99 -19.76 -0.68 2.89
C GLN A 99 -18.50 0.17 2.83
N PHE A 100 -18.19 0.73 1.68
CA PHE A 100 -17.07 1.67 1.48
C PHE A 100 -17.12 2.84 2.47
N MET A 101 -18.30 3.46 2.67
CA MET A 101 -18.43 4.56 3.63
C MET A 101 -18.20 4.12 5.07
N ILE A 102 -18.72 2.95 5.43
CA ILE A 102 -18.56 2.39 6.78
C ILE A 102 -17.10 2.04 7.03
N GLU A 103 -16.44 1.36 6.12
CA GLU A 103 -15.01 1.03 6.20
C GLU A 103 -14.16 2.28 6.31
N ARG A 104 -14.40 3.28 5.46
CA ARG A 104 -13.70 4.57 5.53
C ARG A 104 -13.85 5.26 6.89
N LEU A 105 -15.01 5.19 7.49
CA LEU A 105 -15.29 5.76 8.81
C LEU A 105 -14.64 4.96 9.93
N LEU A 106 -14.56 3.66 9.81
CA LEU A 106 -13.95 2.76 10.79
C LEU A 106 -12.42 2.77 10.69
N GLU A 107 -11.83 2.66 9.51
CA GLU A 107 -10.39 2.63 9.29
C GLU A 107 -9.68 3.94 9.68
N SER A 108 -10.34 5.06 9.55
CA SER A 108 -9.77 6.33 9.99
C SER A 108 -9.67 6.43 11.52
N SER A 109 -10.21 5.47 12.31
CA SER A 109 -10.14 5.39 13.78
C SER A 109 -9.42 4.20 14.35
N ALA A 110 -9.19 3.19 13.57
CA ALA A 110 -8.71 1.94 14.11
C ALA A 110 -7.21 2.02 14.39
N VAL A 111 -6.91 1.74 15.55
CA VAL A 111 -6.12 0.57 15.97
C VAL A 111 -6.72 -0.65 15.28
N ALA A 112 -6.05 -1.14 14.24
CA ALA A 112 -6.53 -2.21 13.39
C ALA A 112 -6.60 -3.51 14.20
N GLU A 113 -7.80 -4.03 14.38
CA GLU A 113 -7.96 -5.46 14.65
C GLU A 113 -7.72 -6.21 13.34
N ASP A 114 -6.77 -7.12 13.42
CA ASP A 114 -6.28 -7.99 12.35
C ASP A 114 -7.43 -8.74 11.66
N ASN A 115 -7.78 -8.34 10.43
CA ASN A 115 -8.58 -9.14 9.53
C ASN A 115 -7.86 -9.21 8.19
N SER A 116 -7.05 -10.25 8.07
CA SER A 116 -6.49 -10.70 6.80
C SER A 116 -7.61 -11.32 5.94
N GLU A 117 -8.36 -10.49 5.23
CA GLU A 117 -9.20 -10.94 4.13
C GLU A 117 -8.51 -10.61 2.81
N GLU A 118 -8.46 -11.62 1.93
CA GLU A 118 -7.92 -11.51 0.57
C GLU A 118 -8.62 -10.36 -0.19
N PRO A 119 -7.95 -9.66 -1.13
CA PRO A 119 -8.55 -8.59 -1.90
C PRO A 119 -9.70 -9.15 -2.74
N ASP A 120 -10.91 -8.77 -2.39
CA ASP A 120 -12.13 -9.14 -3.09
C ASP A 120 -12.19 -8.37 -4.43
N GLU A 121 -12.48 -9.05 -5.53
CA GLU A 121 -12.63 -8.46 -6.88
C GLU A 121 -13.73 -7.39 -6.96
N SER A 122 -14.56 -7.26 -5.92
CA SER A 122 -15.60 -6.21 -5.78
C SER A 122 -15.05 -4.81 -5.43
N ALA A 123 -13.74 -4.66 -5.14
CA ALA A 123 -13.16 -3.39 -4.73
C ALA A 123 -13.22 -2.28 -5.81
N ASP A 124 -13.33 -2.66 -7.08
CA ASP A 124 -13.43 -1.69 -8.18
C ASP A 124 -14.81 -1.02 -8.28
N ASP A 125 -15.87 -1.69 -7.83
CA ASP A 125 -17.24 -1.14 -7.79
C ASP A 125 -17.43 -0.09 -6.67
N MET A 126 -16.51 -0.05 -5.71
CA MET A 126 -16.58 0.86 -4.55
C MET A 126 -15.92 2.23 -4.79
N LYS A 127 -15.30 2.46 -5.94
CA LYS A 127 -14.61 3.75 -6.22
C LYS A 127 -15.57 4.91 -6.36
N LEU A 128 -15.21 6.04 -5.75
CA LEU A 128 -15.93 7.32 -5.85
C LEU A 128 -15.68 7.93 -7.23
N THR A 129 -16.55 7.68 -8.19
CA THR A 129 -16.44 8.19 -9.58
C THR A 129 -17.53 9.17 -9.94
N SER A 130 -18.73 9.03 -9.38
CA SER A 130 -19.88 9.90 -9.66
C SER A 130 -19.89 11.13 -8.76
N LEU A 131 -20.36 12.28 -9.27
CA LEU A 131 -20.50 13.51 -8.48
C LEU A 131 -21.52 13.37 -7.33
N THR A 132 -22.47 12.46 -7.45
CA THR A 132 -23.44 12.18 -6.40
C THR A 132 -22.77 11.44 -5.25
N SER A 133 -22.09 10.32 -5.54
CA SER A 133 -21.37 9.56 -4.51
C SER A 133 -20.27 10.38 -3.83
N ILE A 134 -19.53 11.20 -4.59
CA ILE A 134 -18.54 12.14 -4.05
C ILE A 134 -19.19 13.14 -3.09
N SER A 135 -20.34 13.69 -3.44
CA SER A 135 -21.06 14.62 -2.57
C SER A 135 -21.53 13.97 -1.28
N ASP A 136 -22.09 12.78 -1.40
CA ASP A 136 -22.60 12.03 -0.24
C ASP A 136 -21.44 11.62 0.67
N PHE A 137 -20.33 11.17 0.11
CA PHE A 137 -19.11 10.91 0.86
C PHE A 137 -18.60 12.15 1.62
N LEU A 138 -18.52 13.32 0.98
CA LEU A 138 -18.07 14.54 1.63
C LEU A 138 -19.00 15.01 2.75
N ASN A 139 -20.29 14.76 2.62
CA ASN A 139 -21.27 15.09 3.64
C ASN A 139 -21.21 14.14 4.83
N CYS A 140 -21.02 12.85 4.60
CA CYS A 140 -21.04 11.82 5.63
C CYS A 140 -19.67 11.59 6.27
N ALA A 141 -18.65 11.38 5.44
CA ALA A 141 -17.32 10.95 5.83
C ALA A 141 -16.24 12.03 5.60
N GLY A 142 -16.60 13.22 5.19
CA GLY A 142 -15.63 14.29 4.91
C GLY A 142 -14.77 14.69 6.12
N SER A 143 -15.21 14.41 7.34
CA SER A 143 -14.41 14.61 8.56
C SER A 143 -13.23 13.66 8.70
N THR A 144 -13.20 12.57 7.94
CA THR A 144 -12.08 11.61 7.92
C THR A 144 -10.91 12.10 7.07
N LEU A 145 -11.15 13.11 6.24
CA LEU A 145 -10.13 13.70 5.39
C LEU A 145 -9.30 14.73 6.17
N PRO A 146 -8.01 14.88 5.85
CA PRO A 146 -7.23 16.03 6.29
C PRO A 146 -7.94 17.35 5.92
N GLU A 147 -7.83 18.36 6.78
CA GLU A 147 -8.61 19.59 6.63
C GLU A 147 -8.36 20.31 5.29
N ASN A 148 -7.11 20.38 4.86
CA ASN A 148 -6.75 20.98 3.57
C ASN A 148 -7.37 20.22 2.39
N ILE A 149 -7.37 18.88 2.42
CA ILE A 149 -7.97 18.04 1.38
C ILE A 149 -9.49 18.18 1.39
N ARG A 150 -10.11 18.22 2.56
CA ARG A 150 -11.56 18.42 2.70
C ARG A 150 -12.00 19.77 2.10
N LEU A 151 -11.27 20.84 2.39
CA LEU A 151 -11.57 22.17 1.84
C LEU A 151 -11.35 22.19 0.33
N TRP A 152 -10.26 21.60 -0.14
CA TRP A 152 -9.96 21.44 -1.56
C TRP A 152 -11.06 20.65 -2.29
N ALA A 153 -11.49 19.52 -1.73
CA ALA A 153 -12.53 18.68 -2.32
C ALA A 153 -13.87 19.41 -2.46
N ARG A 154 -14.28 20.18 -1.44
CA ARG A 154 -15.48 21.01 -1.52
C ARG A 154 -15.42 22.05 -2.63
N ARG A 155 -14.29 22.73 -2.81
CA ARG A 155 -14.09 23.69 -3.90
C ARG A 155 -14.17 23.01 -5.27
N ASN A 156 -13.48 21.89 -5.45
CA ASN A 156 -13.51 21.14 -6.72
C ASN A 156 -14.90 20.56 -7.01
N LEU A 157 -15.69 20.19 -6.00
CA LEU A 157 -17.06 19.73 -6.19
C LEU A 157 -17.97 20.85 -6.70
N VAL A 158 -17.79 22.09 -6.24
CA VAL A 158 -18.50 23.28 -6.76
C VAL A 158 -18.14 23.50 -8.23
N VAL A 159 -16.86 23.43 -8.59
CA VAL A 159 -16.39 23.56 -9.99
C VAL A 159 -17.00 22.47 -10.87
N ALA A 160 -16.95 21.21 -10.43
CA ALA A 160 -17.48 20.09 -11.19
C ALA A 160 -19.01 20.17 -11.43
N ARG A 161 -19.74 20.85 -10.56
CA ARG A 161 -21.22 21.06 -10.66
C ARG A 161 -21.63 22.36 -11.32
N SER A 162 -20.72 23.33 -11.45
CA SER A 162 -21.04 24.65 -11.98
C SER A 162 -21.51 24.57 -13.45
N SER A 163 -22.54 25.30 -13.82
CA SER A 163 -22.96 25.45 -15.22
C SER A 163 -22.11 26.43 -16.01
N GLU A 164 -21.34 27.28 -15.32
CA GLU A 164 -20.54 28.37 -15.90
C GLU A 164 -19.14 27.94 -16.33
N VAL A 165 -18.72 26.73 -15.94
CA VAL A 165 -17.37 26.18 -16.18
C VAL A 165 -17.37 25.28 -17.42
N THR A 166 -16.26 25.27 -18.15
CA THR A 166 -16.11 24.45 -19.37
C THR A 166 -16.25 22.95 -19.09
N PRO A 167 -16.70 22.14 -20.05
CA PRO A 167 -16.77 20.68 -19.88
C PRO A 167 -15.43 20.03 -19.53
N GLU A 168 -14.33 20.60 -20.02
CA GLU A 168 -12.97 20.11 -19.74
C GLU A 168 -12.58 20.35 -18.29
N GLU A 169 -12.80 21.54 -17.77
CA GLU A 169 -12.54 21.85 -16.35
C GLU A 169 -13.38 21.00 -15.42
N LYS A 170 -14.65 20.75 -15.75
CA LYS A 170 -15.52 19.82 -14.98
C LYS A 170 -14.93 18.40 -14.94
N ARG A 171 -14.49 17.90 -16.10
CA ARG A 171 -13.87 16.58 -16.22
C ARG A 171 -12.59 16.49 -15.39
N HIS A 172 -11.72 17.52 -15.46
CA HIS A 172 -10.52 17.58 -14.64
C HIS A 172 -10.83 17.63 -13.15
N ALA A 173 -11.81 18.45 -12.73
CA ALA A 173 -12.22 18.55 -11.34
C ALA A 173 -12.79 17.21 -10.82
N GLN A 174 -13.65 16.55 -11.61
CA GLN A 174 -14.22 15.24 -11.24
C GLN A 174 -13.16 14.15 -11.15
N ARG A 175 -12.24 14.07 -12.12
CA ARG A 175 -11.13 13.10 -12.09
C ARG A 175 -10.23 13.33 -10.88
N ALA A 176 -9.87 14.58 -10.59
CA ALA A 176 -9.05 14.89 -9.44
C ALA A 176 -9.74 14.55 -8.10
N LEU A 177 -11.05 14.82 -8.00
CA LEU A 177 -11.85 14.41 -6.84
C LEU A 177 -11.84 12.89 -6.66
N SER A 178 -12.08 12.15 -7.75
CA SER A 178 -12.06 10.69 -7.72
C SER A 178 -10.71 10.16 -7.22
N ILE A 179 -9.59 10.64 -7.77
CA ILE A 179 -8.25 10.22 -7.35
C ILE A 179 -8.03 10.52 -5.85
N MET A 180 -8.25 11.76 -5.42
CA MET A 180 -7.93 12.20 -4.07
C MET A 180 -8.80 11.55 -2.99
N LEU A 181 -10.08 11.33 -3.28
CA LEU A 181 -11.03 10.80 -2.32
C LEU A 181 -11.02 9.27 -2.23
N ASN A 182 -10.49 8.58 -3.24
CA ASN A 182 -10.28 7.14 -3.18
C ASN A 182 -9.01 6.75 -2.39
N ILE A 183 -8.16 7.70 -2.04
CA ILE A 183 -7.03 7.46 -1.13
C ILE A 183 -7.55 7.41 0.31
N LYS A 184 -7.22 6.36 1.04
CA LYS A 184 -7.49 6.22 2.47
C LYS A 184 -6.47 7.06 3.24
N TRP A 185 -6.90 8.18 3.81
CA TRP A 185 -6.04 9.09 4.58
C TRP A 185 -5.93 8.60 6.02
N LYS A 186 -4.84 7.89 6.32
CA LYS A 186 -4.59 7.30 7.64
C LYS A 186 -3.83 8.28 8.56
N SER A 187 -3.91 8.02 9.85
CA SER A 187 -3.09 8.73 10.84
C SER A 187 -1.63 8.28 10.76
N ASN A 188 -0.72 9.09 11.31
CA ASN A 188 0.71 8.75 11.40
C ASN A 188 1.03 7.85 12.60
N TYR A 189 0.11 7.02 13.03
CA TYR A 189 0.31 6.06 14.09
C TYR A 189 0.51 4.68 13.46
N PHE A 190 1.62 4.04 13.81
CA PHE A 190 1.99 2.72 13.33
C PHE A 190 1.97 1.72 14.48
N GLU A 191 1.35 0.58 14.24
CA GLU A 191 1.30 -0.50 15.23
C GLU A 191 2.67 -1.13 15.45
N SER A 192 2.80 -1.78 16.60
CA SER A 192 4.02 -2.49 16.93
C SER A 192 4.18 -3.74 16.05
N ILE A 193 5.37 -3.91 15.52
CA ILE A 193 5.78 -5.05 14.69
C ILE A 193 6.64 -5.97 15.55
N ASP A 194 6.38 -7.27 15.55
CA ASP A 194 7.23 -8.22 16.27
C ASP A 194 8.63 -8.28 15.65
N PRO A 195 9.70 -7.85 16.36
CA PRO A 195 11.06 -7.87 15.82
C PRO A 195 11.58 -9.28 15.54
N VAL A 196 11.07 -10.29 16.25
CA VAL A 196 11.47 -11.70 16.07
C VAL A 196 10.90 -12.22 14.77
N GLU A 197 9.62 -11.94 14.51
CA GLU A 197 8.97 -12.30 13.25
C GLU A 197 9.57 -11.53 12.06
N ALA A 198 9.86 -10.25 12.23
CA ALA A 198 10.55 -9.45 11.22
C ALA A 198 11.92 -10.04 10.88
N ARG A 199 12.68 -10.48 11.90
CA ARG A 199 13.97 -11.14 11.69
C ARG A 199 13.82 -12.46 10.97
N ARG A 200 12.84 -13.28 11.34
CA ARG A 200 12.55 -14.56 10.66
C ARG A 200 12.29 -14.36 9.17
N ILE A 201 11.46 -13.39 8.81
CA ILE A 201 11.17 -13.05 7.41
C ILE A 201 12.46 -12.66 6.66
N LEU A 202 13.31 -11.85 7.27
CA LEU A 202 14.60 -11.46 6.68
C LEU A 202 15.55 -12.65 6.48
N ASP A 203 15.60 -13.58 7.43
CA ASP A 203 16.47 -14.75 7.36
C ASP A 203 16.02 -15.77 6.31
N GLU A 204 14.72 -15.88 6.08
CA GLU A 204 14.15 -16.75 5.05
C GLU A 204 14.37 -16.22 3.63
N GLU A 205 14.31 -14.90 3.44
CA GLU A 205 14.28 -14.28 2.12
C GLU A 205 15.66 -13.71 1.69
N LEU A 206 16.57 -13.44 2.65
CA LEU A 206 17.88 -12.85 2.40
C LEU A 206 18.99 -13.75 2.93
N PHE A 207 19.89 -14.17 2.04
CA PHE A 207 21.10 -14.88 2.44
C PHE A 207 22.17 -13.90 2.94
N GLY A 208 22.76 -14.15 4.10
CA GLY A 208 23.81 -13.31 4.67
C GLY A 208 23.29 -11.90 5.04
N MET A 209 24.08 -10.89 4.73
CA MET A 209 23.75 -9.46 4.93
C MET A 209 23.34 -9.09 6.35
N GLU A 210 24.04 -9.61 7.35
CA GLU A 210 23.69 -9.44 8.77
C GLU A 210 23.61 -7.97 9.20
N SER A 211 24.50 -7.12 8.72
CA SER A 211 24.48 -5.68 9.02
C SER A 211 23.24 -4.98 8.47
N VAL A 212 22.78 -5.39 7.29
CA VAL A 212 21.55 -4.88 6.65
C VAL A 212 20.31 -5.30 7.45
N LYS A 213 20.23 -6.59 7.77
CA LYS A 213 19.12 -7.16 8.57
C LYS A 213 19.04 -6.47 9.94
N GLN A 214 20.18 -6.32 10.61
CA GLN A 214 20.21 -5.62 11.89
C GLN A 214 19.71 -4.19 11.76
N ARG A 215 20.11 -3.46 10.73
CA ARG A 215 19.67 -2.07 10.52
C ARG A 215 18.16 -1.96 10.28
N ILE A 216 17.58 -2.92 9.55
CA ILE A 216 16.13 -3.00 9.35
C ILE A 216 15.42 -3.27 10.68
N ILE A 217 15.92 -4.19 11.50
CA ILE A 217 15.35 -4.48 12.81
C ILE A 217 15.46 -3.28 13.77
N GLU A 218 16.56 -2.54 13.75
CA GLU A 218 16.69 -1.28 14.50
C GLU A 218 15.61 -0.27 14.11
N THR A 219 15.31 -0.17 12.80
CA THR A 219 14.21 0.66 12.29
C THR A 219 12.85 0.20 12.83
N VAL A 220 12.58 -1.11 12.82
CA VAL A 220 11.36 -1.69 13.39
C VAL A 220 11.23 -1.37 14.89
N ILE A 221 12.31 -1.53 15.66
CA ILE A 221 12.34 -1.21 17.10
C ILE A 221 12.08 0.28 17.33
N GLN A 222 12.63 1.16 16.48
CA GLN A 222 12.38 2.60 16.56
C GLN A 222 10.89 2.91 16.33
N ILE A 223 10.27 2.31 15.30
CA ILE A 223 8.84 2.47 15.03
C ILE A 223 8.02 1.97 16.22
N ASN A 224 8.34 0.81 16.76
CA ASN A 224 7.65 0.26 17.94
C ASN A 224 7.73 1.17 19.18
N ARG A 225 8.81 1.92 19.30
CA ARG A 225 9.00 2.83 20.44
C ARG A 225 8.27 4.16 20.30
N THR A 226 8.23 4.68 19.07
CA THR A 226 7.69 6.02 18.78
C THR A 226 6.28 5.97 18.18
N HIS A 227 5.87 4.84 17.64
CA HIS A 227 4.67 4.66 16.81
C HIS A 227 4.62 5.61 15.59
N THR A 228 5.79 6.10 15.15
CA THR A 228 5.96 6.97 13.99
C THR A 228 7.06 6.45 13.09
N LEU A 229 7.01 6.80 11.82
CA LEU A 229 8.10 6.48 10.89
C LEU A 229 9.38 7.25 11.28
N PRO A 230 10.56 6.67 11.04
CA PRO A 230 11.83 7.37 11.19
C PRO A 230 11.90 8.62 10.32
N ALA A 231 12.64 9.64 10.79
CA ALA A 231 12.80 10.89 10.05
C ALA A 231 13.58 10.74 8.73
N TYR A 232 14.38 9.68 8.64
CA TYR A 232 15.21 9.39 7.47
C TYR A 232 14.72 8.12 6.79
N GLY A 233 14.66 8.16 5.45
CA GLY A 233 14.45 6.96 4.65
C GLY A 233 15.68 6.05 4.64
N ILE A 234 15.59 4.90 4.01
CA ILE A 234 16.72 3.97 3.80
C ILE A 234 17.26 4.16 2.39
N LEU A 235 18.58 4.31 2.24
CA LEU A 235 19.27 4.27 0.96
C LEU A 235 20.18 3.04 0.91
N LEU A 236 19.86 2.10 0.03
CA LEU A 236 20.65 0.89 -0.23
C LEU A 236 21.64 1.16 -1.37
N VAL A 237 22.93 1.19 -1.07
CA VAL A 237 24.00 1.47 -2.04
C VAL A 237 24.84 0.23 -2.25
N GLY A 238 25.08 -0.13 -3.49
CA GLY A 238 25.95 -1.28 -3.81
C GLY A 238 25.87 -1.69 -5.27
N PRO A 239 26.65 -2.69 -5.69
CA PRO A 239 26.69 -3.14 -7.06
C PRO A 239 25.33 -3.58 -7.60
N ALA A 240 25.18 -3.58 -8.92
CA ALA A 240 23.96 -4.10 -9.55
C ALA A 240 23.79 -5.60 -9.26
N GLY A 241 22.53 -6.06 -9.15
CA GLY A 241 22.24 -7.48 -8.93
C GLY A 241 22.45 -8.00 -7.50
N THR A 242 22.74 -7.15 -6.52
CA THR A 242 22.91 -7.57 -5.10
C THR A 242 21.63 -7.69 -4.29
N GLY A 243 20.44 -7.58 -4.93
CA GLY A 243 19.17 -7.76 -4.24
C GLY A 243 18.61 -6.51 -3.55
N LYS A 244 19.12 -5.31 -3.84
CA LYS A 244 18.66 -4.04 -3.21
C LYS A 244 17.15 -3.83 -3.29
N SER A 245 16.55 -4.03 -4.46
CA SER A 245 15.11 -3.90 -4.63
C SER A 245 14.34 -4.97 -3.84
N GLN A 246 14.87 -6.21 -3.76
CA GLN A 246 14.29 -7.27 -2.93
C GLN A 246 14.25 -6.86 -1.45
N ILE A 247 15.32 -6.27 -0.94
CA ILE A 247 15.39 -5.76 0.44
C ILE A 247 14.30 -4.68 0.65
N ALA A 248 14.12 -3.76 -0.31
CA ALA A 248 13.10 -2.73 -0.21
C ALA A 248 11.68 -3.30 -0.12
N TYR A 249 11.35 -4.32 -0.93
CA TYR A 249 10.06 -5.02 -0.85
C TYR A 249 9.87 -5.75 0.48
N LEU A 250 10.91 -6.36 1.01
CA LEU A 250 10.85 -7.04 2.31
C LEU A 250 10.59 -6.06 3.46
N VAL A 251 11.19 -4.87 3.42
CA VAL A 251 10.90 -3.83 4.40
C VAL A 251 9.43 -3.42 4.34
N ALA A 252 8.87 -3.20 3.15
CA ALA A 252 7.45 -2.88 2.98
C ALA A 252 6.54 -4.00 3.52
N LYS A 253 6.88 -5.27 3.25
CA LYS A 253 6.18 -6.45 3.77
C LYS A 253 6.21 -6.51 5.30
N ILE A 254 7.38 -6.27 5.91
CA ILE A 254 7.56 -6.25 7.37
C ILE A 254 6.75 -5.11 7.99
N LEU A 255 6.74 -3.94 7.38
CA LEU A 255 5.98 -2.78 7.83
C LEU A 255 4.47 -2.93 7.60
N LYS A 256 4.04 -3.98 6.89
CA LYS A 256 2.64 -4.22 6.50
C LYS A 256 2.02 -2.98 5.80
N MET A 257 2.82 -2.31 4.98
CA MET A 257 2.41 -1.12 4.24
C MET A 257 2.32 -1.43 2.74
N PRO A 258 1.35 -0.85 2.02
CA PRO A 258 1.38 -0.89 0.56
C PRO A 258 2.65 -0.21 0.06
N TRP A 259 3.11 -0.60 -1.10
CA TRP A 259 4.30 -0.02 -1.69
C TRP A 259 4.09 0.33 -3.17
N THR A 260 4.88 1.26 -3.63
CA THR A 260 4.94 1.65 -5.04
C THR A 260 6.37 1.94 -5.44
N THR A 261 6.66 1.87 -6.72
CA THR A 261 8.01 2.09 -7.26
C THR A 261 8.07 3.34 -8.11
N LEU A 262 9.15 4.09 -7.93
CA LEU A 262 9.60 5.15 -8.82
C LEU A 262 10.94 4.74 -9.43
N ASP A 263 11.02 4.64 -10.74
CA ASP A 263 12.27 4.35 -11.44
C ASP A 263 12.86 5.65 -12.00
N MET A 264 13.92 6.14 -11.33
CA MET A 264 14.54 7.41 -11.69
C MET A 264 15.29 7.36 -13.03
N SER A 265 15.59 6.18 -13.55
CA SER A 265 16.21 6.04 -14.87
C SER A 265 15.26 6.41 -16.02
N SER A 266 13.96 6.31 -15.80
CA SER A 266 12.91 6.64 -16.77
C SER A 266 12.41 8.09 -16.67
N ILE A 267 12.78 8.82 -15.62
CA ILE A 267 12.29 10.16 -15.32
C ILE A 267 13.29 11.21 -15.78
N ASN A 268 12.92 11.96 -16.81
CA ASN A 268 13.79 12.97 -17.41
C ASN A 268 13.35 14.41 -17.12
N ASP A 269 12.14 14.61 -16.59
CA ASP A 269 11.55 15.91 -16.32
C ASP A 269 10.82 15.92 -14.98
N ALA A 270 10.99 16.98 -14.22
CA ALA A 270 10.29 17.21 -12.96
C ALA A 270 8.76 17.21 -13.09
N GLU A 271 8.23 17.65 -14.25
CA GLU A 271 6.78 17.65 -14.53
C GLU A 271 6.19 16.23 -14.55
N GLN A 272 6.98 15.22 -14.92
CA GLN A 272 6.53 13.83 -14.84
C GLN A 272 6.22 13.42 -13.39
N LEU A 273 6.97 13.93 -12.41
CA LEU A 273 6.75 13.68 -10.99
C LEU A 273 5.61 14.51 -10.41
N THR A 274 5.52 15.80 -10.79
CA THR A 274 4.60 16.78 -10.21
C THR A 274 3.28 16.94 -10.95
N GLY A 275 3.15 16.36 -12.15
CA GLY A 275 1.97 16.53 -12.99
C GLY A 275 1.94 17.87 -13.74
N SER A 276 1.03 17.97 -14.70
CA SER A 276 0.84 19.14 -15.54
C SER A 276 -0.34 20.00 -15.08
N SER A 277 -0.24 21.32 -15.30
CA SER A 277 -1.31 22.27 -14.95
C SER A 277 -2.60 21.97 -15.72
N ARG A 278 -3.76 22.08 -15.05
CA ARG A 278 -5.10 21.87 -15.62
C ARG A 278 -5.49 22.87 -16.73
N ILE A 279 -4.68 23.87 -16.97
CA ILE A 279 -4.85 24.79 -18.09
C ILE A 279 -4.79 24.05 -19.44
N TYR A 280 -4.06 22.95 -19.48
CA TYR A 280 -3.92 22.13 -20.67
C TYR A 280 -5.01 21.04 -20.71
N SER A 281 -5.61 20.85 -21.90
CA SER A 281 -6.68 19.84 -22.11
C SER A 281 -6.23 18.41 -21.84
N ASN A 282 -4.94 18.11 -22.03
CA ASN A 282 -4.30 16.80 -21.78
C ASN A 282 -3.61 16.71 -20.42
N ALA A 283 -3.90 17.63 -19.51
CA ALA A 283 -3.31 17.62 -18.16
C ALA A 283 -3.56 16.30 -17.42
N LYS A 284 -2.55 15.86 -16.69
CA LYS A 284 -2.58 14.62 -15.89
C LYS A 284 -1.82 14.80 -14.57
N PRO A 285 -2.19 14.02 -13.55
CA PRO A 285 -1.42 13.95 -12.29
C PRO A 285 0.01 13.51 -12.55
N GLY A 286 0.90 13.84 -11.63
CA GLY A 286 2.26 13.33 -11.62
C GLY A 286 2.32 11.89 -11.16
N ILE A 287 3.45 11.23 -11.45
CA ILE A 287 3.70 9.83 -11.09
C ILE A 287 3.60 9.63 -9.57
N ILE A 288 4.01 10.61 -8.76
CA ILE A 288 3.89 10.54 -7.30
C ILE A 288 2.41 10.44 -6.90
N MET A 289 1.55 11.27 -7.48
CA MET A 289 0.11 11.23 -7.17
C MET A 289 -0.57 9.96 -7.68
N GLU A 290 -0.17 9.49 -8.86
CA GLU A 290 -0.65 8.20 -9.37
C GLU A 290 -0.20 7.04 -8.47
N ALA A 291 1.00 7.13 -7.88
CA ALA A 291 1.48 6.14 -6.92
C ALA A 291 0.60 6.08 -5.64
N PHE A 292 0.19 7.23 -5.09
CA PHE A 292 -0.80 7.26 -4.00
C PHE A 292 -2.15 6.67 -4.40
N ASN A 293 -2.60 6.96 -5.62
CA ASN A 293 -3.85 6.42 -6.16
C ASN A 293 -3.79 4.90 -6.32
N MET A 294 -2.67 4.36 -6.81
CA MET A 294 -2.46 2.92 -6.96
C MET A 294 -2.36 2.21 -5.60
N ALA A 295 -1.67 2.80 -4.65
CA ALA A 295 -1.56 2.27 -3.29
C ALA A 295 -2.91 2.31 -2.54
N GLY A 296 -3.81 3.24 -2.91
CA GLY A 296 -5.10 3.43 -2.26
C GLY A 296 -5.03 3.99 -0.84
N GLU A 297 -3.84 4.23 -0.31
CA GLU A 297 -3.60 4.67 1.07
C GLU A 297 -2.56 5.80 1.14
N SER A 298 -2.65 6.64 2.19
CA SER A 298 -1.67 7.71 2.45
C SER A 298 -0.38 7.21 3.10
N ASN A 299 -0.46 6.07 3.81
CA ASN A 299 0.68 5.46 4.47
C ASN A 299 1.23 4.38 3.54
N LEU A 300 2.35 4.65 2.90
CA LEU A 300 2.94 3.74 1.91
C LEU A 300 4.47 3.82 1.90
N VAL A 301 5.08 2.76 1.41
CA VAL A 301 6.51 2.72 1.12
C VAL A 301 6.75 3.16 -0.32
N PHE A 302 7.53 4.22 -0.51
CA PHE A 302 8.04 4.62 -1.83
C PHE A 302 9.38 3.96 -2.08
N ILE A 303 9.43 3.05 -3.03
CA ILE A 303 10.68 2.40 -3.47
C ILE A 303 11.22 3.19 -4.66
N ILE A 304 12.28 3.97 -4.42
CA ILE A 304 12.91 4.84 -5.43
C ILE A 304 14.11 4.09 -6.01
N ASN A 305 13.93 3.50 -7.18
CA ASN A 305 14.98 2.76 -7.85
C ASN A 305 15.92 3.71 -8.60
N GLU A 306 17.21 3.35 -8.57
CA GLU A 306 18.29 4.03 -9.33
C GLU A 306 18.36 5.54 -9.05
N LEU A 307 18.33 5.93 -7.75
CA LEU A 307 18.38 7.33 -7.33
C LEU A 307 19.61 8.08 -7.87
N ASP A 308 20.72 7.36 -8.11
CA ASP A 308 21.94 7.89 -8.73
C ASP A 308 21.76 8.28 -10.22
N LYS A 309 20.63 7.95 -10.83
CA LYS A 309 20.25 8.37 -12.19
C LYS A 309 19.36 9.62 -12.21
N ALA A 310 18.95 10.11 -11.06
CA ALA A 310 18.14 11.33 -10.94
C ALA A 310 18.93 12.58 -11.30
N THR A 311 19.26 12.74 -12.57
CA THR A 311 20.02 13.86 -13.10
C THR A 311 19.20 14.67 -14.10
N SER A 312 19.33 15.99 -14.08
CA SER A 312 18.68 16.84 -15.06
C SER A 312 19.28 16.64 -16.45
N SER A 313 18.46 16.37 -17.45
CA SER A 313 18.82 16.51 -18.83
C SER A 313 18.49 17.93 -19.33
N ASN A 314 19.50 18.66 -19.73
CA ASN A 314 19.36 19.88 -20.57
C ASN A 314 18.43 21.01 -20.07
N GLY A 315 18.69 21.55 -18.86
CA GLY A 315 18.14 22.87 -18.47
C GLY A 315 16.71 22.88 -17.92
N ASN A 316 16.05 21.74 -17.82
CA ASN A 316 14.76 21.60 -17.13
C ASN A 316 14.97 21.47 -15.61
N ALA A 317 13.89 21.69 -14.83
CA ALA A 317 13.92 21.48 -13.39
C ALA A 317 14.39 20.04 -13.07
N ASN A 318 15.31 19.92 -12.09
CA ASN A 318 15.88 18.62 -11.74
C ASN A 318 14.82 17.75 -11.01
N PRO A 319 14.53 16.52 -11.47
CA PRO A 319 13.67 15.59 -10.76
C PRO A 319 14.09 15.35 -9.29
N ALA A 320 15.39 15.43 -9.00
CA ALA A 320 15.92 15.33 -7.65
C ALA A 320 15.36 16.39 -6.68
N ASP A 321 15.10 17.61 -7.17
CA ASP A 321 14.58 18.70 -6.34
C ASP A 321 13.12 18.45 -5.92
N VAL A 322 12.34 17.79 -6.78
CA VAL A 322 10.98 17.34 -6.46
C VAL A 322 10.99 16.30 -5.36
N LEU A 323 11.93 15.35 -5.42
CA LEU A 323 12.07 14.34 -4.37
C LEU A 323 12.42 14.94 -3.02
N LEU A 324 13.16 16.06 -2.95
CA LEU A 324 13.46 16.73 -1.70
C LEU A 324 12.18 17.14 -0.95
N THR A 325 11.20 17.70 -1.65
CA THR A 325 9.92 18.09 -1.02
C THR A 325 9.12 16.90 -0.53
N LEU A 326 9.13 15.79 -1.27
CA LEU A 326 8.50 14.54 -0.86
C LEU A 326 9.15 13.97 0.40
N LEU A 327 10.48 14.00 0.48
CA LEU A 327 11.27 13.42 1.56
C LEU A 327 11.28 14.26 2.84
N ASP A 328 10.99 15.55 2.77
CA ASP A 328 10.96 16.44 3.94
C ASP A 328 9.73 16.23 4.85
N ASN A 329 8.79 15.36 4.48
CA ASN A 329 7.55 15.10 5.22
C ASN A 329 6.69 16.35 5.53
N LEU A 330 6.94 17.45 4.82
CA LEU A 330 6.19 18.70 4.97
C LEU A 330 4.98 18.80 4.04
N GLY A 331 4.85 17.82 3.18
CA GLY A 331 3.83 17.76 2.14
C GLY A 331 4.41 17.97 0.75
N PHE A 332 3.70 17.44 -0.23
CA PHE A 332 4.05 17.47 -1.65
C PHE A 332 2.94 18.16 -2.43
N THR A 333 3.28 19.06 -3.35
CA THR A 333 2.30 19.72 -4.20
C THR A 333 2.35 19.14 -5.60
N ASP A 334 1.24 18.55 -6.03
CA ASP A 334 1.04 18.12 -7.41
C ASP A 334 0.35 19.23 -8.20
N ASN A 335 0.87 19.56 -9.39
CA ASN A 335 0.38 20.67 -10.22
C ASN A 335 -1.03 20.41 -10.78
N TYR A 336 -1.37 19.13 -11.01
CA TYR A 336 -2.70 18.76 -11.46
C TYR A 336 -3.71 18.82 -10.30
N MET A 337 -3.31 18.38 -9.11
CA MET A 337 -4.19 18.44 -7.95
C MET A 337 -4.37 19.85 -7.39
N GLU A 338 -3.35 20.72 -7.55
CA GLU A 338 -3.34 22.07 -6.96
C GLU A 338 -3.62 22.05 -5.46
N CYS A 339 -3.06 21.05 -4.78
CA CYS A 339 -3.26 20.79 -3.36
C CYS A 339 -1.97 20.29 -2.73
N LEU A 340 -1.70 20.72 -1.50
CA LEU A 340 -0.64 20.15 -0.69
C LEU A 340 -1.08 18.79 -0.15
N ILE A 341 -0.40 17.73 -0.56
CA ILE A 341 -0.67 16.36 -0.19
C ILE A 341 0.18 16.00 1.02
N PRO A 342 -0.42 15.55 2.14
CA PRO A 342 0.34 15.10 3.30
C PRO A 342 1.24 13.91 2.97
N THR A 343 2.52 13.99 3.36
CA THR A 343 3.53 12.95 3.09
C THR A 343 4.10 12.30 4.35
N SER A 344 3.59 12.68 5.51
CA SER A 344 4.10 12.18 6.81
C SER A 344 3.93 10.67 7.03
N GLY A 345 3.03 10.02 6.28
CA GLY A 345 2.86 8.56 6.24
C GLY A 345 3.71 7.85 5.18
N VAL A 346 4.54 8.57 4.45
CA VAL A 346 5.40 8.03 3.39
C VAL A 346 6.74 7.59 3.95
N TYR A 347 7.12 6.34 3.71
CA TYR A 347 8.45 5.84 4.06
C TYR A 347 9.27 5.60 2.79
N PRO A 348 10.29 6.43 2.51
CA PRO A 348 11.10 6.27 1.32
C PRO A 348 12.20 5.24 1.53
N ILE A 349 12.34 4.32 0.57
CA ILE A 349 13.45 3.39 0.46
C ILE A 349 14.05 3.55 -0.92
N ALA A 350 15.27 4.04 -1.01
CA ALA A 350 15.94 4.27 -2.27
C ALA A 350 17.01 3.21 -2.54
N THR A 351 17.28 2.94 -3.81
CA THR A 351 18.41 2.13 -4.26
C THR A 351 19.33 2.94 -5.16
N ALA A 352 20.62 2.71 -5.07
CA ALA A 352 21.62 3.32 -5.91
C ALA A 352 22.78 2.37 -6.14
N ASN A 353 23.50 2.54 -7.26
CA ASN A 353 24.73 1.82 -7.50
C ASN A 353 25.94 2.66 -7.03
N ASP A 354 25.83 3.97 -7.08
CA ASP A 354 26.92 4.90 -6.79
C ASP A 354 26.39 6.12 -6.00
N LYS A 355 26.75 6.21 -4.72
CA LYS A 355 26.33 7.32 -3.86
C LYS A 355 26.93 8.67 -4.23
N ASP A 356 28.10 8.68 -4.90
CA ASP A 356 28.80 9.91 -5.25
C ASP A 356 28.08 10.69 -6.37
N LYS A 357 27.15 10.04 -7.07
CA LYS A 357 26.27 10.66 -8.06
C LYS A 357 25.02 11.29 -7.48
N ILE A 358 24.74 11.05 -6.21
CA ILE A 358 23.57 11.59 -5.53
C ILE A 358 23.93 12.91 -4.88
N SER A 359 23.08 13.93 -5.04
CA SER A 359 23.32 15.23 -4.44
C SER A 359 23.35 15.17 -2.90
N ALA A 360 24.21 15.98 -2.27
CA ALA A 360 24.33 16.03 -0.81
C ALA A 360 22.99 16.33 -0.09
N PRO A 361 22.11 17.21 -0.59
CA PRO A 361 20.78 17.41 0.00
C PRO A 361 19.91 16.14 0.01
N LEU A 362 19.94 15.33 -1.04
CA LEU A 362 19.22 14.04 -1.06
C LEU A 362 19.84 13.04 -0.11
N LEU A 363 21.16 12.89 -0.12
CA LEU A 363 21.85 11.96 0.78
C LEU A 363 21.55 12.25 2.25
N SER A 364 21.42 13.53 2.62
CA SER A 364 21.13 13.91 4.01
C SER A 364 19.75 13.46 4.53
N ARG A 365 18.86 13.02 3.65
CA ARG A 365 17.51 12.55 4.01
C ARG A 365 17.41 11.04 4.13
N PHE A 366 18.52 10.34 3.93
CA PHE A 366 18.58 8.89 3.99
C PHE A 366 19.59 8.39 5.02
N ALA A 367 19.25 7.29 5.67
CA ALA A 367 20.22 6.45 6.33
C ALA A 367 20.84 5.52 5.28
N VAL A 368 22.13 5.73 4.98
CA VAL A 368 22.84 4.97 3.95
C VAL A 368 23.23 3.61 4.51
N ILE A 369 22.93 2.55 3.75
CA ILE A 369 23.33 1.16 4.04
C ILE A 369 24.11 0.67 2.82
N ASP A 370 25.40 0.42 3.00
CA ASP A 370 26.24 -0.16 1.96
C ASP A 370 25.97 -1.67 1.86
N ILE A 371 25.64 -2.12 0.67
CA ILE A 371 25.42 -3.53 0.31
C ILE A 371 26.69 -4.04 -0.40
N PRO A 372 27.48 -4.91 0.24
CA PRO A 372 28.64 -5.49 -0.39
C PRO A 372 28.26 -6.45 -1.52
N ASP A 373 29.18 -6.71 -2.44
CA ASP A 373 29.03 -7.85 -3.35
C ASP A 373 29.21 -9.17 -2.59
N TYR A 374 28.64 -10.21 -3.12
CA TYR A 374 28.78 -11.56 -2.57
C TYR A 374 30.16 -12.14 -2.87
N THR A 375 30.72 -12.82 -1.90
CA THR A 375 31.91 -13.64 -2.07
C THR A 375 31.60 -14.85 -2.96
N ARG A 376 32.66 -15.47 -3.53
CA ARG A 376 32.52 -16.68 -4.36
C ARG A 376 31.76 -17.81 -3.62
N GLU A 377 32.06 -18.01 -2.34
CA GLU A 377 31.41 -19.04 -1.52
C GLU A 377 29.92 -18.69 -1.21
N GLU A 378 29.61 -17.43 -1.02
CA GLU A 378 28.24 -16.97 -0.89
C GLU A 378 27.47 -17.15 -2.20
N LYS A 379 28.07 -16.80 -3.34
CA LYS A 379 27.50 -17.01 -4.67
C LYS A 379 27.21 -18.49 -4.94
N LYS A 380 28.08 -19.42 -4.52
CA LYS A 380 27.84 -20.88 -4.57
C LYS A 380 26.59 -21.26 -3.78
N THR A 381 26.54 -20.79 -2.55
CA THR A 381 25.41 -21.11 -1.66
C THR A 381 24.10 -20.52 -2.18
N ILE A 382 24.13 -19.29 -2.69
CA ILE A 382 22.94 -18.63 -3.26
C ILE A 382 22.47 -19.38 -4.50
N PHE A 383 23.38 -19.78 -5.38
CA PHE A 383 23.05 -20.54 -6.59
C PHE A 383 22.31 -21.84 -6.25
N LEU A 384 22.89 -22.66 -5.37
CA LEU A 384 22.34 -23.98 -5.02
C LEU A 384 21.07 -23.95 -4.19
N LYS A 385 20.99 -23.02 -3.23
CA LYS A 385 19.87 -23.00 -2.26
C LYS A 385 18.71 -22.10 -2.67
N TYR A 386 18.94 -21.10 -3.53
CA TYR A 386 17.92 -20.10 -3.86
C TYR A 386 17.69 -19.98 -5.36
N SER A 387 18.74 -19.72 -6.18
CA SER A 387 18.54 -19.41 -7.59
C SER A 387 18.09 -20.63 -8.38
N LEU A 388 18.80 -21.74 -8.30
CA LEU A 388 18.48 -22.96 -9.05
C LEU A 388 17.12 -23.56 -8.61
N PRO A 389 16.81 -23.79 -7.31
CA PRO A 389 15.50 -24.32 -6.90
C PRO A 389 14.34 -23.43 -7.29
N LYS A 390 14.50 -22.10 -7.18
CA LYS A 390 13.48 -21.13 -7.62
C LYS A 390 13.18 -21.22 -9.10
N VAL A 391 14.21 -21.39 -9.93
CA VAL A 391 14.06 -21.53 -11.39
C VAL A 391 13.43 -22.88 -11.73
N LEU A 392 13.91 -23.98 -11.14
CA LEU A 392 13.35 -25.33 -11.37
C LEU A 392 11.86 -25.35 -11.04
N LYS A 393 11.46 -24.83 -9.89
CA LYS A 393 10.04 -24.73 -9.50
C LYS A 393 9.21 -23.92 -10.51
N ARG A 394 9.75 -22.82 -11.05
CA ARG A 394 9.06 -21.98 -12.04
C ARG A 394 8.86 -22.70 -13.37
N ILE A 395 9.83 -23.51 -13.80
CA ILE A 395 9.82 -24.26 -15.06
C ILE A 395 9.05 -25.58 -14.92
N GLY A 396 8.81 -26.05 -13.68
CA GLY A 396 8.11 -27.30 -13.39
C GLY A 396 9.02 -28.54 -13.35
N LEU A 397 10.33 -28.34 -13.15
CA LEU A 397 11.30 -29.41 -12.93
C LEU A 397 11.47 -29.72 -11.44
N HIS A 398 11.73 -30.99 -11.13
CA HIS A 398 12.13 -31.41 -9.79
C HIS A 398 13.65 -31.26 -9.59
N GLU A 399 14.08 -31.16 -8.33
CA GLU A 399 15.51 -30.96 -8.00
C GLU A 399 16.40 -32.13 -8.40
N ASP A 400 15.86 -33.34 -8.50
CA ASP A 400 16.56 -34.57 -8.93
C ASP A 400 16.68 -34.68 -10.45
N GLU A 401 15.94 -33.91 -11.21
CA GLU A 401 15.98 -33.88 -12.67
C GLU A 401 17.11 -33.01 -13.24
N CYS A 402 17.58 -32.01 -12.45
CA CYS A 402 18.63 -31.08 -12.84
C CYS A 402 19.68 -30.95 -11.73
N LEU A 403 20.77 -31.68 -11.87
CA LEU A 403 21.82 -31.72 -10.87
C LEU A 403 23.05 -30.93 -11.37
N VAL A 404 23.63 -30.12 -10.50
CA VAL A 404 24.88 -29.39 -10.78
C VAL A 404 25.95 -29.87 -9.82
N PHE A 405 27.01 -30.49 -10.35
CA PHE A 405 28.14 -30.94 -9.54
C PHE A 405 29.05 -29.78 -9.15
N ASP A 406 29.91 -29.97 -8.16
CA ASP A 406 30.82 -28.92 -7.65
C ASP A 406 31.70 -28.31 -8.72
N ASP A 407 32.21 -29.12 -9.63
CA ASP A 407 33.04 -28.70 -10.76
C ASP A 407 32.22 -27.91 -11.82
N GLY A 408 30.98 -28.34 -12.06
CA GLY A 408 30.05 -27.62 -12.92
C GLY A 408 29.64 -26.26 -12.31
N LEU A 409 29.40 -26.24 -10.99
CA LEU A 409 29.16 -25.00 -10.29
C LEU A 409 30.32 -24.03 -10.36
N ASP A 410 31.55 -24.52 -10.18
CA ASP A 410 32.76 -23.71 -10.35
C ASP A 410 32.88 -23.13 -11.75
N ALA A 411 32.52 -23.91 -12.79
CA ALA A 411 32.51 -23.44 -14.18
C ALA A 411 31.44 -22.33 -14.39
N VAL A 412 30.24 -22.46 -13.82
CA VAL A 412 29.21 -21.41 -13.85
C VAL A 412 29.70 -20.13 -13.18
N LEU A 413 30.37 -20.24 -12.02
CA LEU A 413 30.94 -19.09 -11.32
C LEU A 413 32.08 -18.45 -12.07
N ASP A 414 32.89 -19.23 -12.79
CA ASP A 414 34.00 -18.73 -13.63
C ASP A 414 33.42 -18.00 -14.86
N TYR A 415 32.34 -18.46 -15.42
CA TYR A 415 31.62 -17.75 -16.48
C TYR A 415 31.10 -16.38 -15.98
N CYS A 416 30.56 -16.33 -14.76
CA CYS A 416 30.00 -15.10 -14.16
C CYS A 416 31.05 -14.27 -13.37
N LYS A 417 32.35 -14.56 -13.45
CA LYS A 417 33.38 -13.94 -12.58
C LYS A 417 33.54 -12.44 -12.75
N ASP A 418 33.30 -11.92 -13.96
CA ASP A 418 33.49 -10.50 -14.29
C ASP A 418 32.25 -9.64 -13.96
N THR A 419 31.21 -10.25 -13.43
CA THR A 419 29.97 -9.59 -13.12
C THR A 419 29.68 -9.51 -11.61
N THR A 420 29.04 -8.44 -11.19
CA THR A 420 28.67 -8.21 -9.79
C THR A 420 27.27 -8.73 -9.49
N GLY A 421 27.03 -9.09 -8.23
CA GLY A 421 25.72 -9.58 -7.78
C GLY A 421 25.41 -11.01 -8.21
N ILE A 422 24.12 -11.32 -8.30
CA ILE A 422 23.61 -12.70 -8.59
C ILE A 422 22.75 -12.77 -9.85
N ARG A 423 22.58 -11.65 -10.58
CA ARG A 423 21.68 -11.63 -11.77
C ARG A 423 22.13 -12.61 -12.85
N ASP A 424 23.42 -12.64 -13.14
CA ASP A 424 23.97 -13.53 -14.17
C ASP A 424 23.97 -14.99 -13.69
N LEU A 425 24.09 -15.21 -12.38
CA LEU A 425 23.91 -16.55 -11.79
C LEU A 425 22.44 -17.04 -11.93
N GLU A 426 21.45 -16.15 -11.76
CA GLU A 426 20.04 -16.50 -12.01
C GLU A 426 19.81 -16.81 -13.51
N GLN A 427 20.41 -16.04 -14.42
CA GLN A 427 20.35 -16.33 -15.85
C GLN A 427 21.05 -17.65 -16.21
N ALA A 428 22.18 -17.94 -15.61
CA ALA A 428 22.87 -19.22 -15.79
C ALA A 428 22.02 -20.39 -15.28
N ALA A 429 21.40 -20.25 -14.10
CA ALA A 429 20.47 -21.23 -13.58
C ALA A 429 19.28 -21.47 -14.54
N GLU A 430 18.74 -20.39 -15.12
CA GLU A 430 17.66 -20.49 -16.11
C GLU A 430 18.08 -21.22 -17.38
N HIS A 431 19.30 -20.94 -17.88
CA HIS A 431 19.84 -21.60 -19.06
C HIS A 431 20.06 -23.10 -18.81
N LEU A 432 20.66 -23.48 -17.66
CA LEU A 432 20.83 -24.89 -17.28
C LEU A 432 19.48 -25.61 -17.14
N ALA A 433 18.51 -25.00 -16.47
CA ALA A 433 17.19 -25.58 -16.28
C ALA A 433 16.41 -25.73 -17.60
N ALA A 434 16.50 -24.75 -18.51
CA ALA A 434 15.88 -24.82 -19.83
C ALA A 434 16.52 -25.92 -20.69
N HIS A 435 17.85 -26.07 -20.63
CA HIS A 435 18.55 -27.17 -21.31
C HIS A 435 18.17 -28.54 -20.72
N ALA A 436 18.08 -28.65 -19.38
CA ALA A 436 17.63 -29.88 -18.74
C ALA A 436 16.21 -30.27 -19.17
N LEU A 437 15.30 -29.31 -19.21
CA LEU A 437 13.94 -29.53 -19.67
C LEU A 437 13.91 -30.04 -21.13
N TYR A 438 14.71 -29.43 -22.03
CA TYR A 438 14.84 -29.88 -23.40
C TYR A 438 15.34 -31.35 -23.49
N MET A 439 16.37 -31.70 -22.73
CA MET A 439 16.92 -33.05 -22.69
C MET A 439 15.91 -34.08 -22.18
N ILE A 440 15.09 -33.72 -21.21
CA ILE A 440 14.05 -34.60 -20.63
C ILE A 440 12.91 -34.78 -21.62
N GLU A 441 12.36 -33.70 -22.16
CA GLU A 441 11.17 -33.73 -23.00
C GLU A 441 11.45 -34.25 -24.44
N VAL A 442 12.60 -33.90 -25.00
CA VAL A 442 12.92 -34.20 -26.40
C VAL A 442 13.82 -35.43 -26.53
N GLU A 443 14.86 -35.51 -25.70
CA GLU A 443 15.86 -36.59 -25.75
C GLU A 443 15.51 -37.76 -24.80
N HIS A 444 14.40 -37.64 -24.04
CA HIS A 444 13.90 -38.64 -23.10
C HIS A 444 14.89 -39.03 -22.00
N ALA A 445 15.73 -38.08 -21.59
CA ALA A 445 16.60 -38.24 -20.42
C ALA A 445 15.75 -38.30 -19.14
N THR A 446 16.17 -39.05 -18.14
CA THR A 446 15.51 -39.10 -16.83
C THR A 446 15.99 -37.98 -15.89
N SER A 447 17.23 -37.54 -16.08
CA SER A 447 17.83 -36.42 -15.36
C SER A 447 19.04 -35.92 -16.11
N VAL A 448 19.49 -34.70 -15.88
CA VAL A 448 20.70 -34.09 -16.46
C VAL A 448 21.61 -33.65 -15.32
N SER A 449 22.89 -34.07 -15.44
CA SER A 449 23.92 -33.73 -14.46
C SER A 449 25.00 -32.88 -15.12
N TYR A 450 25.19 -31.67 -14.61
CA TYR A 450 26.12 -30.71 -15.18
C TYR A 450 27.53 -30.81 -14.53
N THR A 451 28.50 -31.20 -15.32
CA THR A 451 29.94 -31.15 -15.02
C THR A 451 30.55 -29.89 -15.63
N ALA A 452 31.81 -29.59 -15.30
CA ALA A 452 32.53 -28.45 -15.86
C ALA A 452 32.58 -28.47 -17.40
N ASP A 453 32.81 -29.65 -18.00
CA ASP A 453 32.86 -29.78 -19.46
C ASP A 453 31.50 -29.47 -20.11
N MET A 454 30.39 -29.98 -19.55
CA MET A 454 29.04 -29.70 -20.06
C MET A 454 28.66 -28.23 -19.92
N VAL A 455 29.03 -27.62 -18.81
CA VAL A 455 28.78 -26.16 -18.59
C VAL A 455 29.57 -25.34 -19.60
N ASN A 456 30.85 -25.66 -19.83
CA ASN A 456 31.73 -24.94 -20.79
C ASN A 456 31.27 -25.14 -22.25
N GLU A 457 30.59 -26.23 -22.58
CA GLU A 457 30.00 -26.43 -23.91
C GLU A 457 28.72 -25.65 -24.11
N LEU A 458 27.95 -25.40 -23.00
CA LEU A 458 26.68 -24.77 -23.05
C LEU A 458 26.72 -23.23 -23.03
N PHE A 459 27.75 -22.65 -22.37
CA PHE A 459 27.98 -21.22 -22.24
C PHE A 459 29.10 -20.72 -23.13
#